data_671fa40b2e329715d97de911a00b2245
#
_entry.id   671fa40b2e329715d97de911a00b2245
#
_cell.length_a   1.000
_cell.length_b   1.000
_cell.length_c   1.000
_cell.angle_alpha   90.00
_cell.angle_beta   90.00
_cell.angle_gamma   90.00
#
_symmetry.space_group_name_H-M   'P 1'
#
loop_
_entity.id
_entity.type
_entity.pdbx_description
1 polymer ?
#
loop_
_entity_poly.entity_id
_entity_poly.type
_entity_poly.pdbx_seq_one_letter_code
_entity_poly.pdbx_strand_id
1 'polypeptide(L)' 'MLKRTGLTLGVAAASTAAIQAAAQQKVSQTEVKYQDHPKGLQRCDGCLQFQPPNACKVVDGQVSPSGWCELFAAKT' A
#
# COMPACT_ATOMS: atom_id res chain seq x y z
N MET A 1 27.27 33.72 7.94
CA MET A 1 27.07 33.35 7.62
C MET A 1 26.83 32.35 7.89
N LEU A 2 26.90 31.84 7.91
CA LEU A 2 26.72 30.90 8.05
C LEU A 2 25.81 30.46 8.57
N LYS A 3 25.34 30.70 9.27
CA LYS A 3 24.50 30.34 9.72
C LYS A 3 23.62 29.77 9.10
N ARG A 4 23.34 29.64 8.34
CA ARG A 4 22.61 29.04 7.53
C ARG A 4 22.47 27.69 7.81
N THR A 5 23.10 27.12 8.45
CA THR A 5 23.16 25.78 8.76
C THR A 5 21.95 25.26 9.46
N GLY A 6 21.44 25.97 10.38
CA GLY A 6 20.27 25.49 11.11
C GLY A 6 19.10 25.23 10.22
N LEU A 7 18.99 26.05 9.22
CA LEU A 7 17.91 25.85 8.30
C LEU A 7 17.99 24.55 7.64
N THR A 8 19.17 24.17 7.28
CA THR A 8 19.38 22.94 6.59
C THR A 8 18.88 21.75 7.38
N LEU A 9 19.11 21.77 8.66
CA LEU A 9 18.68 20.65 9.50
C LEU A 9 17.18 20.52 9.50
N GLY A 10 16.48 21.60 9.56
CA GLY A 10 15.04 21.53 9.56
C GLY A 10 14.51 20.91 8.30
N VAL A 11 15.11 21.22 7.20
CA VAL A 11 14.70 20.67 5.94
C VAL A 11 14.87 19.18 5.89
N ALA A 12 15.95 18.69 6.42
CA ALA A 12 16.21 17.28 6.43
C ALA A 12 15.13 16.53 7.20
N ALA A 13 14.72 17.05 8.32
CA ALA A 13 13.69 16.39 9.10
C ALA A 13 12.37 16.29 8.34
N ALA A 14 12.02 17.33 7.66
CA ALA A 14 10.79 17.32 6.89
C ALA A 14 10.85 16.29 5.79
N SER A 15 12.00 16.15 5.15
CA SER A 15 12.15 15.17 4.09
C SER A 15 11.94 13.75 4.59
N THR A 16 12.43 13.47 5.77
CA THR A 16 12.26 12.12 6.32
C THR A 16 10.81 11.79 6.52
N ALA A 17 10.04 12.70 7.04
CA ALA A 17 8.63 12.44 7.26
C ALA A 17 7.90 12.20 5.94
N ALA A 18 8.24 12.95 4.93
CA ALA A 18 7.61 12.78 3.63
C ALA A 18 7.91 11.41 3.04
N ILE A 19 9.10 10.93 3.22
CA ILE A 19 9.47 9.63 2.69
C ILE A 19 8.65 8.53 3.35
N GLN A 20 8.44 8.63 4.64
CA GLN A 20 7.65 7.63 5.34
C GLN A 20 6.21 7.62 4.84
N ALA A 21 5.64 8.76 4.61
CA ALA A 21 4.28 8.82 4.12
C ALA A 21 4.18 8.17 2.74
N ALA A 22 5.14 8.43 1.89
CA ALA A 22 5.13 7.85 0.55
C ALA A 22 5.26 6.34 0.60
N ALA A 23 6.05 5.83 1.52
CA ALA A 23 6.25 4.39 1.64
C ALA A 23 4.98 3.66 2.04
N GLN A 24 4.04 4.36 2.67
CA GLN A 24 2.80 3.75 3.09
C GLN A 24 1.67 3.94 2.09
N GLN A 25 1.96 4.58 0.99
CA GLN A 25 0.94 4.85 -0.01
C GLN A 25 0.56 3.56 -0.74
N LYS A 26 -0.73 3.35 -0.89
CA LYS A 26 -1.23 2.16 -1.56
C LYS A 26 -1.55 2.47 -3.01
N VAL A 27 -1.65 1.41 -3.82
CA VAL A 27 -2.00 1.58 -5.23
C VAL A 27 -3.51 1.54 -5.38
N SER A 28 -4.02 2.14 -6.45
CA SER A 28 -5.45 2.15 -6.69
C SER A 28 -5.91 0.80 -7.20
N GLN A 29 -7.18 0.51 -6.98
CA GLN A 29 -7.77 -0.75 -7.45
C GLN A 29 -7.72 -0.85 -8.96
N THR A 30 -7.87 0.26 -9.65
CA THR A 30 -7.81 0.26 -11.11
C THR A 30 -6.45 -0.15 -11.63
N GLU A 31 -5.40 0.33 -10.98
CA GLU A 31 -4.05 0.03 -11.42
C GLU A 31 -3.70 -1.45 -11.34
N VAL A 32 -4.31 -2.16 -10.41
CA VAL A 32 -4.01 -3.58 -10.22
C VAL A 32 -5.14 -4.47 -10.69
N LYS A 33 -6.08 -3.90 -11.43
CA LYS A 33 -7.20 -4.65 -12.02
C LYS A 33 -7.97 -5.43 -10.97
N TYR A 34 -8.22 -4.78 -9.85
CA TYR A 34 -8.99 -5.41 -8.80
C TYR A 34 -10.39 -5.81 -9.29
N GLN A 35 -10.84 -6.96 -8.88
CA GLN A 35 -12.19 -7.43 -9.12
C GLN A 35 -12.75 -8.01 -7.81
N ASP A 36 -14.06 -7.95 -7.64
CA ASP A 36 -14.66 -8.37 -6.39
C ASP A 36 -15.03 -9.86 -6.36
N HIS A 37 -14.53 -10.61 -7.33
CA HIS A 37 -14.74 -12.05 -7.38
C HIS A 37 -13.40 -12.73 -7.63
N PRO A 38 -13.28 -14.03 -7.32
CA PRO A 38 -12.00 -14.72 -7.45
C PRO A 38 -11.58 -14.89 -8.90
N LYS A 39 -10.29 -15.09 -9.07
CA LYS A 39 -9.76 -15.51 -10.35
C LYS A 39 -9.29 -16.95 -10.17
N GLY A 40 -10.08 -17.88 -10.64
CA GLY A 40 -9.81 -19.30 -10.38
C GLY A 40 -9.84 -19.54 -8.88
N LEU A 41 -8.78 -20.10 -8.35
CA LEU A 41 -8.66 -20.35 -6.93
C LEU A 41 -7.99 -19.22 -6.16
N GLN A 42 -7.64 -18.14 -6.85
CA GLN A 42 -6.96 -17.02 -6.21
C GLN A 42 -7.98 -16.03 -5.69
N ARG A 43 -7.90 -15.73 -4.40
CA ARG A 43 -8.81 -14.79 -3.77
C ARG A 43 -8.05 -14.00 -2.72
N CYS A 44 -8.58 -12.81 -2.42
CA CYS A 44 -7.92 -11.91 -1.47
C CYS A 44 -7.68 -12.57 -0.11
N ASP A 45 -8.62 -13.35 0.40
CA ASP A 45 -8.44 -13.95 1.70
C ASP A 45 -7.38 -15.05 1.72
N GLY A 46 -6.87 -15.44 0.57
CA GLY A 46 -5.73 -16.33 0.47
C GLY A 46 -4.45 -15.60 0.12
N CYS A 47 -4.47 -14.29 0.15
CA CYS A 47 -3.33 -13.47 -0.23
C CYS A 47 -2.56 -13.00 1.00
N LEU A 48 -1.23 -12.99 0.90
CA LEU A 48 -0.38 -12.52 1.97
C LEU A 48 -0.67 -11.08 2.39
N GLN A 49 -1.17 -10.27 1.48
CA GLN A 49 -1.40 -8.87 1.75
C GLN A 49 -2.78 -8.58 2.34
N PHE A 50 -3.62 -9.58 2.42
CA PHE A 50 -4.99 -9.36 2.90
C PHE A 50 -5.00 -9.00 4.37
N GLN A 51 -5.80 -8.00 4.74
CA GLN A 51 -6.01 -7.59 6.12
C GLN A 51 -7.51 -7.72 6.42
N PRO A 52 -7.90 -8.77 7.13
CA PRO A 52 -9.32 -8.95 7.43
C PRO A 52 -9.89 -7.74 8.16
N PRO A 53 -11.16 -7.46 8.01
CA PRO A 53 -12.13 -8.25 7.23
C PRO A 53 -12.21 -7.87 5.75
N ASN A 54 -11.71 -6.70 5.37
CA ASN A 54 -11.93 -6.23 4.00
C ASN A 54 -10.92 -5.19 3.58
N ALA A 55 -9.65 -5.39 3.89
CA ALA A 55 -8.62 -4.46 3.53
C ALA A 55 -7.40 -5.18 2.96
N CYS A 56 -6.49 -4.42 2.41
CA CYS A 56 -5.27 -4.94 1.82
C CYS A 56 -4.11 -4.01 2.18
N LYS A 57 -2.94 -4.60 2.38
CA LYS A 57 -1.77 -3.79 2.73
C LYS A 57 -1.31 -2.89 1.60
N VAL A 58 -1.53 -3.30 0.37
CA VAL A 58 -0.94 -2.60 -0.79
C VAL A 58 -1.97 -2.01 -1.74
N VAL A 59 -3.25 -2.32 -1.58
CA VAL A 59 -4.31 -1.80 -2.45
C VAL A 59 -5.23 -0.91 -1.64
N ASP A 60 -5.52 0.27 -2.20
CA ASP A 60 -6.33 1.26 -1.52
C ASP A 60 -7.80 0.86 -1.48
N GLY A 61 -8.52 1.34 -0.47
CA GLY A 61 -9.94 1.11 -0.34
C GLY A 61 -10.29 -0.26 0.20
N GLN A 62 -11.57 -0.59 0.15
CA GLN A 62 -12.03 -1.88 0.65
C GLN A 62 -11.88 -2.94 -0.42
N VAL A 63 -11.49 -4.13 0.00
CA VAL A 63 -11.41 -5.27 -0.91
C VAL A 63 -12.23 -6.41 -0.34
N SER A 64 -12.89 -7.15 -1.21
CA SER A 64 -13.68 -8.30 -0.78
C SER A 64 -12.75 -9.47 -0.44
N PRO A 65 -13.07 -10.26 0.60
CA PRO A 65 -12.30 -11.48 0.85
C PRO A 65 -12.28 -12.42 -0.34
N SER A 66 -13.30 -12.39 -1.16
CA SER A 66 -13.34 -13.21 -2.36
C SER A 66 -12.90 -12.47 -3.61
N GLY A 67 -12.34 -11.28 -3.47
CA GLY A 67 -11.84 -10.53 -4.62
C GLY A 67 -10.50 -11.03 -5.09
N TRP A 68 -9.95 -10.29 -6.04
CA TRP A 68 -8.64 -10.63 -6.61
C TRP A 68 -8.02 -9.39 -7.23
N CYS A 69 -6.71 -9.32 -7.29
CA CYS A 69 -6.01 -8.30 -8.05
C CYS A 69 -4.69 -8.87 -8.56
N GLU A 70 -4.03 -8.12 -9.43
CA GLU A 70 -2.79 -8.57 -10.06
C GLU A 70 -1.65 -8.77 -9.06
N LEU A 71 -1.75 -8.18 -7.89
CA LEU A 71 -0.70 -8.30 -6.89
C LEU A 71 -0.90 -9.50 -5.97
N PHE A 72 -1.82 -10.38 -6.31
CA PHE A 72 -2.08 -11.56 -5.50
C PHE A 72 -0.79 -12.33 -5.24
N ALA A 73 -0.59 -12.69 -3.97
CA ALA A 73 0.54 -13.51 -3.57
C ALA A 73 0.03 -14.51 -2.55
N ALA A 74 0.06 -15.78 -2.90
CA ALA A 74 -0.56 -16.80 -2.07
C ALA A 74 0.10 -16.94 -0.71
N LYS A 75 -0.70 -17.17 0.31
CA LYS A 75 -0.19 -17.59 1.60
C LYS A 75 0.37 -19.01 1.45
N THR A 76 1.41 -19.30 2.19
CA THR A 76 1.96 -20.64 2.12
C THR A 76 1.61 -21.46 3.34
#